data_1d4c152ed59b8fba35b56218eeae95f8
#
_entry.id   1d4c152ed59b8fba35b56218eeae95f8
#
_cell.length_a   1.000
_cell.length_b   1.000
_cell.length_c   1.000
_cell.angle_alpha   90.00
_cell.angle_beta   90.00
_cell.angle_gamma   90.00
#
_symmetry.space_group_name_H-M   'P 1'
#
loop_
_entity.id
_entity.type
_entity.pdbx_description
1 polymer ?
#
loop_
_entity_poly.entity_id
_entity_poly.type
_entity_poly.pdbx_seq_one_letter_code
_entity_poly.pdbx_strand_id
1 'polypeptide(L)'
;MPPSYHSSLESKLVLYGQWVYNGGVPGERKLIFEWDTANQAHIARHQITPQEAEEIVCGSSLPLGTEKRDGEDRHVELGETSRGRLLIVVWTWRGAQVRIVTAFPANRKWRAFWRRINQGGQNA
;
A
#
# COMPACT_ATOMS: atom_id res chain seq x y z
N MET A 1 0.80 21.39 -3.54
CA MET A 1 0.79 20.73 -3.54
C MET A 1 0.83 19.72 -3.26
N PRO A 2 0.57 19.24 -2.92
CA PRO A 2 0.90 18.28 -2.48
C PRO A 2 0.57 17.29 -3.11
N PRO A 3 1.03 16.95 -3.68
CA PRO A 3 0.94 15.93 -4.26
C PRO A 3 0.99 14.83 -3.49
N SER A 4 0.18 14.65 -2.79
CA SER A 4 0.27 13.68 -1.88
C SER A 4 0.21 12.32 -2.35
N TYR A 5 -0.20 12.05 -3.57
CA TYR A 5 -0.30 10.71 -3.91
C TYR A 5 0.88 10.11 -4.46
N HIS A 6 1.53 10.72 -5.39
CA HIS A 6 2.67 10.10 -5.95
C HIS A 6 3.73 10.05 -4.92
N SER A 7 3.47 10.66 -3.85
CA SER A 7 4.43 10.66 -2.83
C SER A 7 4.21 9.60 -1.79
N SER A 8 3.38 8.63 -2.06
CA SER A 8 3.18 7.56 -1.12
C SER A 8 4.51 6.90 -0.76
N LEU A 9 5.39 6.69 -1.75
CA LEU A 9 6.70 6.14 -1.47
C LEU A 9 7.59 7.15 -0.78
N GLU A 10 7.51 8.39 -1.15
CA GLU A 10 8.26 9.43 -0.47
C GLU A 10 7.82 9.54 0.98
N SER A 11 6.54 9.41 1.23
CA SER A 11 6.05 9.43 2.58
C SER A 11 6.62 8.27 3.37
N LYS A 12 6.74 7.11 2.77
CA LYS A 12 7.33 5.97 3.43
C LYS A 12 8.78 6.23 3.77
N LEU A 13 9.52 6.85 2.85
CA LEU A 13 10.90 7.18 3.11
C LEU A 13 11.04 8.15 4.27
N VAL A 14 10.23 9.16 4.26
CA VAL A 14 10.29 10.19 5.29
C VAL A 14 9.90 9.65 6.65
N LEU A 15 8.81 8.89 6.68
CA LEU A 15 8.29 8.41 7.95
C LEU A 15 9.14 7.35 8.59
N TYR A 16 9.74 6.49 7.79
CA TYR A 16 10.45 5.35 8.35
C TYR A 16 11.95 5.43 8.21
N GLY A 17 12.44 6.49 7.60
CA GLY A 17 13.88 6.68 7.51
C GLY A 17 14.58 5.62 6.71
N GLN A 18 13.88 4.99 5.79
CA GLN A 18 14.47 3.94 4.98
C GLN A 18 14.28 4.24 3.52
N TRP A 19 15.25 3.83 2.73
CA TRP A 19 15.12 3.92 1.30
C TRP A 19 14.30 2.76 0.82
N VAL A 20 13.18 3.05 0.22
CA VAL A 20 12.36 2.03 -0.38
C VAL A 20 12.35 2.28 -1.85
N TYR A 21 12.41 1.20 -2.58
CA TYR A 21 12.52 1.27 -3.99
C TYR A 21 11.17 1.28 -4.64
N ASN A 22 10.99 2.14 -5.61
CA ASN A 22 9.72 2.22 -6.27
C ASN A 22 9.77 1.70 -7.70
N GLY A 23 10.74 0.88 -8.00
CA GLY A 23 10.76 0.20 -9.29
C GLY A 23 11.28 1.03 -10.42
N GLY A 24 12.43 0.81 -10.89
CA GLY A 24 12.91 1.47 -12.07
C GLY A 24 14.01 2.46 -11.89
N VAL A 25 14.33 2.79 -10.67
CA VAL A 25 15.39 3.75 -10.42
C VAL A 25 16.66 3.00 -10.06
N PRO A 26 17.68 3.09 -10.88
CA PRO A 26 18.92 2.37 -10.61
C PRO A 26 19.54 2.80 -9.30
N GLY A 27 20.07 1.86 -8.59
CA GLY A 27 20.74 2.16 -7.35
C GLY A 27 19.85 2.21 -6.12
N GLU A 28 18.56 2.17 -6.30
CA GLU A 28 17.67 2.17 -5.17
C GLU A 28 17.32 0.76 -4.76
N ARG A 29 16.98 0.58 -3.50
CA ARG A 29 16.64 -0.75 -3.02
C ARG A 29 15.21 -1.05 -3.24
N LYS A 30 14.92 -2.28 -3.59
CA LYS A 30 13.56 -2.75 -3.68
C LYS A 30 13.03 -3.04 -2.30
N LEU A 31 11.74 -2.87 -2.11
CA LEU A 31 11.10 -3.34 -0.91
C LEU A 31 11.15 -4.86 -0.90
N ILE A 32 11.45 -5.42 0.24
CA ILE A 32 11.43 -6.86 0.43
C ILE A 32 10.24 -7.19 1.28
N PHE A 33 9.44 -8.15 0.81
CA PHE A 33 8.21 -8.51 1.50
C PHE A 33 8.35 -9.84 2.21
N GLU A 34 7.80 -9.90 3.41
CA GLU A 34 7.79 -11.13 4.19
C GLU A 34 6.45 -11.84 3.99
N TRP A 35 6.51 -13.00 3.37
CA TRP A 35 5.33 -13.82 3.15
C TRP A 35 5.49 -15.17 3.83
N ASP A 36 4.41 -15.63 4.45
CA ASP A 36 4.38 -16.97 5.00
C ASP A 36 2.97 -17.52 4.78
N THR A 37 2.72 -18.72 5.26
CA THR A 37 1.43 -19.36 5.06
C THR A 37 0.30 -18.53 5.68
N ALA A 38 0.59 -17.91 6.81
CA ALA A 38 -0.46 -17.19 7.54
C ALA A 38 -0.95 -15.96 6.79
N ASN A 39 -0.04 -15.09 6.35
CA ASN A 39 -0.52 -13.88 5.69
C ASN A 39 -0.99 -14.16 4.27
N GLN A 40 -0.42 -15.16 3.59
CA GLN A 40 -0.94 -15.55 2.27
C GLN A 40 -2.36 -16.07 2.37
N ALA A 41 -2.63 -16.91 3.37
CA ALA A 41 -3.98 -17.43 3.55
C ALA A 41 -4.96 -16.34 3.91
N HIS A 42 -4.50 -15.36 4.67
CA HIS A 42 -5.36 -14.27 5.11
C HIS A 42 -5.88 -13.46 3.92
N ILE A 43 -4.99 -13.08 3.01
CA ILE A 43 -5.43 -12.29 1.86
C ILE A 43 -6.15 -13.15 0.83
N ALA A 44 -5.84 -14.44 0.78
CA ALA A 44 -6.52 -15.33 -0.15
C ALA A 44 -8.01 -15.44 0.15
N ARG A 45 -8.41 -15.21 1.39
CA ARG A 45 -9.84 -15.21 1.74
C ARG A 45 -10.59 -14.14 0.98
N HIS A 46 -9.90 -13.09 0.59
CA HIS A 46 -10.50 -11.99 -0.16
C HIS A 46 -10.12 -12.05 -1.62
N GLN A 47 -9.55 -13.19 -2.04
CA GLN A 47 -9.17 -13.43 -3.43
C GLN A 47 -8.14 -12.43 -3.91
N ILE A 48 -7.19 -12.12 -3.05
CA ILE A 48 -6.09 -11.23 -3.38
C ILE A 48 -4.80 -12.03 -3.38
N THR A 49 -3.99 -11.80 -4.38
CA THR A 49 -2.69 -12.48 -4.50
C THR A 49 -1.60 -11.65 -3.84
N PRO A 50 -0.49 -12.28 -3.47
CA PRO A 50 0.64 -11.51 -2.94
C PRO A 50 1.11 -10.42 -3.91
N GLN A 51 1.11 -10.71 -5.20
CA GLN A 51 1.54 -9.73 -6.18
C GLN A 51 0.65 -8.49 -6.18
N GLU A 52 -0.64 -8.69 -6.03
CA GLU A 52 -1.57 -7.57 -5.97
C GLU A 52 -1.32 -6.69 -4.75
N ALA A 53 -1.10 -7.32 -3.60
CA ALA A 53 -0.82 -6.56 -2.39
C ALA A 53 0.49 -5.80 -2.49
N GLU A 54 1.51 -6.42 -3.06
CA GLU A 54 2.80 -5.76 -3.25
C GLU A 54 2.66 -4.58 -4.21
N GLU A 55 1.84 -4.74 -5.21
CA GLU A 55 1.63 -3.69 -6.19
C GLU A 55 1.06 -2.44 -5.52
N ILE A 56 0.15 -2.62 -4.59
CA ILE A 56 -0.43 -1.47 -3.87
C ILE A 56 0.64 -0.77 -3.02
N VAL A 57 1.40 -1.53 -2.27
CA VAL A 57 2.38 -0.94 -1.36
C VAL A 57 3.51 -0.25 -2.12
N CYS A 58 3.91 -0.81 -3.25
CA CYS A 58 4.98 -0.24 -4.06
C CYS A 58 4.52 0.87 -4.99
N GLY A 59 3.22 1.02 -5.17
CA GLY A 59 2.70 1.95 -6.16
C GLY A 59 2.27 3.28 -5.57
N SER A 60 1.43 3.98 -6.30
CA SER A 60 0.94 5.29 -5.92
C SER A 60 -0.30 5.17 -5.06
N SER A 61 -0.18 4.49 -3.96
CA SER A 61 -1.31 4.31 -3.06
C SER A 61 -1.45 5.51 -2.13
N LEU A 62 -2.64 5.63 -1.56
CA LEU A 62 -2.97 6.71 -0.66
C LEU A 62 -2.95 6.19 0.77
N PRO A 63 -2.12 6.75 1.64
CA PRO A 63 -2.13 6.34 3.05
C PRO A 63 -3.42 6.77 3.70
N LEU A 64 -4.10 5.86 4.36
CA LEU A 64 -5.33 6.18 5.07
C LEU A 64 -5.11 6.40 6.55
N GLY A 65 -4.01 5.89 7.08
CA GLY A 65 -3.71 6.08 8.49
C GLY A 65 -2.82 4.98 9.02
N THR A 66 -2.55 5.06 10.31
CA THR A 66 -1.76 4.07 11.01
C THR A 66 -2.50 3.67 12.27
N GLU A 67 -2.57 2.38 12.51
CA GLU A 67 -3.21 1.84 13.70
C GLU A 67 -2.18 1.13 14.53
N LYS A 68 -2.26 1.27 15.84
CA LYS A 68 -1.40 0.50 16.71
C LYS A 68 -2.13 -0.75 17.16
N ARG A 69 -1.52 -1.90 16.91
CA ARG A 69 -2.10 -3.16 17.29
C ARG A 69 -1.01 -4.05 17.83
N ASP A 70 -1.20 -4.56 19.02
CA ASP A 70 -0.24 -5.48 19.64
C ASP A 70 1.18 -4.92 19.61
N GLY A 71 1.31 -3.62 19.83
CA GLY A 71 2.62 -2.99 19.87
C GLY A 71 3.22 -2.68 18.52
N GLU A 72 2.51 -2.96 17.45
CA GLU A 72 2.99 -2.68 16.09
C GLU A 72 2.22 -1.54 15.47
N ASP A 73 2.91 -0.75 14.66
CA ASP A 73 2.25 0.26 13.86
C ASP A 73 1.85 -0.38 12.54
N ARG A 74 0.56 -0.46 12.29
CA ARG A 74 0.03 -1.03 11.07
C ARG A 74 -0.45 0.09 10.17
N HIS A 75 0.08 0.12 8.97
CA HIS A 75 -0.18 1.17 8.00
C HIS A 75 -1.25 0.72 7.03
N VAL A 76 -2.23 1.58 6.77
CA VAL A 76 -3.37 1.26 5.92
C VAL A 76 -3.28 2.08 4.66
N GLU A 77 -3.32 1.43 3.51
CA GLU A 77 -3.20 2.11 2.22
C GLU A 77 -4.29 1.67 1.27
N LEU A 78 -4.75 2.62 0.47
CA LEU A 78 -5.76 2.40 -0.54
C LEU A 78 -5.11 2.61 -1.90
N GLY A 79 -5.25 1.67 -2.80
CA GLY A 79 -4.64 1.80 -4.12
C GLY A 79 -5.32 0.94 -5.16
N GLU A 80 -4.91 1.15 -6.39
CA GLU A 80 -5.50 0.43 -7.51
C GLU A 80 -4.45 -0.43 -8.17
N THR A 81 -4.77 -1.69 -8.43
CA THR A 81 -3.83 -2.59 -9.11
C THR A 81 -3.81 -2.25 -10.60
N SER A 82 -2.84 -2.81 -11.30
CA SER A 82 -2.73 -2.61 -12.74
C SER A 82 -3.93 -3.14 -13.48
N ARG A 83 -4.70 -4.02 -12.85
CA ARG A 83 -5.92 -4.54 -13.47
C ARG A 83 -7.16 -3.79 -13.04
N GLY A 84 -7.00 -2.70 -12.34
CA GLY A 84 -8.14 -1.87 -11.96
C GLY A 84 -8.85 -2.29 -10.70
N ARG A 85 -8.26 -3.19 -9.91
CA ARG A 85 -8.88 -3.57 -8.64
C ARG A 85 -8.48 -2.57 -7.57
N LEU A 86 -9.46 -2.08 -6.86
CA LEU A 86 -9.19 -1.11 -5.79
C LEU A 86 -9.15 -1.86 -4.47
N LEU A 87 -8.01 -1.81 -3.82
CA LEU A 87 -7.77 -2.61 -2.63
C LEU A 87 -7.31 -1.75 -1.47
N ILE A 88 -7.61 -2.23 -0.27
CA ILE A 88 -7.03 -1.68 0.95
C ILE A 88 -6.05 -2.71 1.45
N VAL A 89 -4.82 -2.27 1.74
CA VAL A 89 -3.77 -3.14 2.22
C VAL A 89 -3.29 -2.63 3.57
N VAL A 90 -3.17 -3.54 4.52
CA VAL A 90 -2.64 -3.22 5.85
C VAL A 90 -1.30 -3.90 5.97
N TRP A 91 -0.28 -3.16 6.32
CA TRP A 91 1.06 -3.71 6.39
C TRP A 91 1.84 -3.10 7.55
N THR A 92 2.92 -3.77 7.92
CA THR A 92 3.79 -3.29 9.00
C THR A 92 5.24 -3.60 8.64
N TRP A 93 6.16 -2.95 9.32
CA TRP A 93 7.58 -3.27 9.15
C TRP A 93 7.95 -4.44 10.04
N ARG A 94 8.73 -5.35 9.51
CA ARG A 94 9.36 -6.41 10.27
C ARG A 94 10.85 -6.30 10.00
N GLY A 95 11.56 -5.58 10.84
CA GLY A 95 12.92 -5.23 10.55
C GLY A 95 12.96 -4.38 9.30
N ALA A 96 13.71 -4.81 8.29
CA ALA A 96 13.78 -4.09 7.03
C ALA A 96 12.81 -4.62 5.98
N GLN A 97 11.94 -5.53 6.37
CA GLN A 97 10.99 -6.12 5.43
C GLN A 97 9.59 -5.61 5.69
N VAL A 98 8.80 -5.59 4.64
CA VAL A 98 7.38 -5.23 4.74
C VAL A 98 6.59 -6.52 4.93
N ARG A 99 5.77 -6.55 5.97
CA ARG A 99 4.88 -7.69 6.16
C ARG A 99 3.46 -7.24 5.87
N ILE A 100 2.83 -7.86 4.90
CA ILE A 100 1.42 -7.61 4.63
C ILE A 100 0.63 -8.33 5.72
N VAL A 101 -0.20 -7.59 6.43
CA VAL A 101 -1.02 -8.17 7.49
C VAL A 101 -2.32 -8.69 6.91
N THR A 102 -2.98 -7.87 6.10
CA THR A 102 -4.20 -8.27 5.42
C THR A 102 -4.42 -7.34 4.23
N ALA A 103 -5.32 -7.74 3.36
CA ALA A 103 -5.73 -6.94 2.22
C ALA A 103 -7.14 -7.34 1.84
N PHE A 104 -7.93 -6.39 1.40
CA PHE A 104 -9.31 -6.67 1.00
C PHE A 104 -9.78 -5.63 0.00
N PRO A 105 -10.81 -5.96 -0.80
CA PRO A 105 -11.33 -5.01 -1.77
C PRO A 105 -11.92 -3.79 -1.07
N ALA A 106 -11.73 -2.63 -1.64
CA ALA A 106 -12.28 -1.40 -1.10
C ALA A 106 -13.80 -1.44 -1.20
N ASN A 107 -14.48 -0.95 -0.16
CA ASN A 107 -15.92 -0.91 -0.19
C ASN A 107 -16.38 0.28 -1.04
N ARG A 108 -17.71 0.42 -1.14
CA ARG A 108 -18.29 1.45 -1.98
C ARG A 108 -17.83 2.85 -1.59
N LYS A 109 -17.75 3.10 -0.30
CA LYS A 109 -17.35 4.40 0.20
C LYS A 109 -15.94 4.75 -0.25
N TRP A 110 -15.02 3.80 -0.10
CA TRP A 110 -13.63 4.05 -0.48
C TRP A 110 -13.44 4.10 -1.98
N ARG A 111 -14.24 3.34 -2.73
CA ARG A 111 -14.20 3.43 -4.18
C ARG A 111 -14.66 4.79 -4.67
N ALA A 112 -15.71 5.33 -4.04
CA ALA A 112 -16.19 6.66 -4.40
C ALA A 112 -15.15 7.72 -4.05
N PHE A 113 -14.51 7.58 -2.91
CA PHE A 113 -13.48 8.50 -2.47
C PHE A 113 -12.30 8.50 -3.44
N TRP A 114 -11.84 7.32 -3.83
CA TRP A 114 -10.73 7.18 -4.76
C TRP A 114 -11.04 7.83 -6.10
N ARG A 115 -12.23 7.57 -6.60
CA ARG A 115 -12.68 8.12 -7.87
C ARG A 115 -12.72 9.64 -7.82
N ARG A 116 -13.23 10.17 -6.74
CA ARG A 116 -13.37 11.60 -6.56
C ARG A 116 -12.02 12.30 -6.55
N ILE A 117 -11.07 11.71 -5.85
CA ILE A 117 -9.73 12.28 -5.78
C ILE A 117 -9.07 12.29 -7.14
N ASN A 118 -9.18 11.20 -7.86
CA ASN A 118 -8.53 11.10 -9.15
C ASN A 118 -9.18 11.97 -10.21
N GLN A 119 -10.50 12.09 -10.14
CA GLN A 119 -11.21 12.96 -11.08
C GLN A 119 -10.94 14.42 -10.78
N GLY A 120 -10.86 14.76 -9.52
CA GLY A 120 -10.56 16.13 -9.15
C GLY A 120 -9.23 16.57 -9.70
N GLY A 121 -8.25 15.69 -9.68
CA GLY A 121 -6.95 16.01 -10.23
C GLY A 121 -6.99 16.20 -11.73
N GLN A 122 -7.87 15.50 -12.41
CA GLN A 122 -7.96 15.61 -13.85
C GLN A 122 -8.70 16.86 -14.27
N ASN A 123 -9.60 17.31 -13.46
CA ASN A 123 -10.42 18.44 -13.81
C ASN A 123 -9.82 19.75 -13.40
N ALA A 124 -8.72 19.71 -12.79
CA ALA A 124 -8.11 20.93 -12.28
C ALA A 124 -7.50 21.79 -13.40
#